data_ca9feca9868440e81d29b1c983a2a518
#
_entry.id   ca9feca9868440e81d29b1c983a2a518
#
_cell.length_a   1.000
_cell.length_b   1.000
_cell.length_c   1.000
_cell.angle_alpha   90.00
_cell.angle_beta   90.00
_cell.angle_gamma   90.00
#
_symmetry.space_group_name_H-M   'P 1'
#
loop_
_entity.id
_entity.type
_entity.pdbx_description
1 polymer ?
#
loop_
_entity_poly.entity_id
_entity_poly.type
_entity_poly.pdbx_seq_one_letter_code
_entity_poly.pdbx_strand_id
1 'polypeptide(L)'
;SPAQSSGKYQWEITIGAKTTTYYQMGLNLSPAAYSTGDQHATFRGDGFTSSSLPGSWSGTPPSFTEGDVITVAYDADASNCKFYKNGVLGPTFTLTSIPGNLNFGVWADSNNGYASYSLNAGQRPFSYPVTGYNSLCTTNLPDPTIADGSTAMDTALWTGNGTSQTITGLGFSPDFLWVKGRTEATSNYLTDTVRGITKYVISEQTAAEGTNSIRITAVTSDGFSVGSHTSFNENNKAYVGWTWDAADSNTTVAKDANGTNLPGAECVYRANTTAGFSVVKVADPQSNEARVHGLSKKPDLIICKSTASSDSWHTYHSSLGYTKYINLNSTGAASSSNQFGSQEPTSTYFYVKSNTGSGANKSGGMIYFIWHAVDQYSAFGSYVGNGSSDGPFIYTGFKVAWLLIKNVDTSGETWTIHDSTRDVGNPAEHRLLPNSDGQESTGTSARFKDLLSNGFKIRGTSGEQNTNGETYIYAAFAEHPMRHARAR
;
A
#
# COMPACT_ATOMS: atom_id res chain seq x y z
N SER A 1 -9.96 0.89 -14.96
CA SER A 1 -9.70 -0.56 -14.84
C SER A 1 -8.32 -0.76 -14.24
N PRO A 2 -8.14 -1.65 -13.26
CA PRO A 2 -6.82 -1.97 -12.74
C PRO A 2 -5.92 -2.48 -13.87
N ALA A 3 -4.66 -2.11 -13.85
CA ALA A 3 -3.66 -2.59 -14.76
C ALA A 3 -3.53 -4.11 -14.62
N GLN A 4 -3.58 -4.82 -15.74
CA GLN A 4 -3.36 -6.25 -15.78
C GLN A 4 -1.92 -6.50 -16.26
N SER A 5 -1.12 -7.19 -15.44
CA SER A 5 0.28 -7.51 -15.76
C SER A 5 0.43 -8.80 -16.57
N SER A 6 -0.62 -9.62 -16.68
CA SER A 6 -0.64 -10.87 -17.43
C SER A 6 -2.06 -11.21 -17.88
N GLY A 7 -2.18 -12.10 -18.88
CA GLY A 7 -3.45 -12.60 -19.40
C GLY A 7 -4.04 -11.74 -20.51
N LYS A 8 -5.18 -12.22 -21.05
CA LYS A 8 -5.89 -11.62 -22.18
C LYS A 8 -7.31 -11.26 -21.80
N TYR A 9 -7.65 -9.99 -21.95
CA TYR A 9 -8.91 -9.42 -21.50
C TYR A 9 -9.63 -8.68 -22.61
N GLN A 10 -10.97 -8.70 -22.58
CA GLN A 10 -11.81 -7.95 -23.50
C GLN A 10 -12.98 -7.27 -22.79
N TRP A 11 -13.42 -6.19 -23.39
CA TRP A 11 -14.66 -5.49 -23.04
C TRP A 11 -15.23 -4.79 -24.27
N GLU A 12 -16.51 -4.47 -24.25
CA GLU A 12 -17.19 -3.78 -25.33
C GLU A 12 -17.69 -2.42 -24.91
N ILE A 13 -17.64 -1.48 -25.81
CA ILE A 13 -18.17 -0.14 -25.67
C ILE A 13 -19.16 0.08 -26.79
N THR A 14 -20.45 0.20 -26.46
CA THR A 14 -21.47 0.61 -27.42
C THR A 14 -21.53 2.14 -27.44
N ILE A 15 -21.39 2.73 -28.61
CA ILE A 15 -21.47 4.16 -28.83
C ILE A 15 -22.93 4.56 -28.83
N GLY A 16 -23.28 5.46 -27.92
CA GLY A 16 -24.62 6.05 -27.83
C GLY A 16 -24.72 7.39 -28.55
N ALA A 17 -25.74 8.17 -28.16
CA ALA A 17 -25.96 9.51 -28.73
C ALA A 17 -24.75 10.41 -28.58
N LYS A 18 -24.45 11.17 -29.62
CA LYS A 18 -23.29 12.06 -29.69
C LYS A 18 -23.58 13.32 -30.52
N THR A 19 -22.92 14.40 -30.15
CA THR A 19 -22.94 15.66 -30.93
C THR A 19 -21.55 16.03 -31.49
N THR A 20 -20.54 15.19 -31.22
CA THR A 20 -19.15 15.41 -31.68
C THR A 20 -18.57 14.16 -32.30
N THR A 21 -17.59 14.29 -33.17
CA THR A 21 -16.71 13.21 -33.65
C THR A 21 -15.42 13.07 -32.87
N TYR A 22 -15.15 14.00 -31.95
CA TYR A 22 -13.96 14.06 -31.08
C TYR A 22 -14.16 13.28 -29.79
N TYR A 23 -14.70 12.08 -29.88
CA TYR A 23 -14.73 11.13 -28.77
C TYR A 23 -13.70 10.04 -29.05
N GLN A 24 -12.98 9.66 -28.02
CA GLN A 24 -11.83 8.77 -28.11
C GLN A 24 -11.82 7.76 -26.99
N MET A 25 -11.20 6.63 -27.23
CA MET A 25 -11.00 5.57 -26.25
C MET A 25 -9.60 5.01 -26.35
N GLY A 26 -9.07 4.48 -25.26
CA GLY A 26 -7.74 3.91 -25.27
C GLY A 26 -7.11 3.73 -23.90
N LEU A 27 -5.80 3.58 -23.93
CA LEU A 27 -4.95 3.39 -22.76
C LEU A 27 -4.45 4.75 -22.23
N ASN A 28 -4.38 4.89 -20.90
CA ASN A 28 -3.84 6.06 -20.22
C ASN A 28 -3.11 5.65 -18.93
N LEU A 29 -2.09 6.37 -18.50
CA LEU A 29 -1.41 6.16 -17.23
C LEU A 29 -2.09 6.89 -16.06
N SER A 30 -2.90 7.90 -16.31
CA SER A 30 -3.62 8.61 -15.25
C SER A 30 -5.00 8.01 -15.03
N PRO A 31 -5.42 7.71 -13.78
CA PRO A 31 -6.79 7.32 -13.46
C PRO A 31 -7.77 8.52 -13.46
N ALA A 32 -7.25 9.74 -13.50
CA ALA A 32 -8.03 10.98 -13.58
C ALA A 32 -8.46 11.29 -15.02
N ALA A 33 -9.28 12.32 -15.19
CA ALA A 33 -9.67 12.80 -16.51
C ALA A 33 -8.42 13.13 -17.35
N TYR A 34 -8.47 12.76 -18.64
CA TYR A 34 -7.41 13.05 -19.60
C TYR A 34 -7.00 14.52 -19.55
N SER A 35 -5.72 14.78 -19.40
CA SER A 35 -5.11 16.09 -19.55
C SER A 35 -4.09 16.08 -20.72
N THR A 36 -3.80 17.23 -21.28
CA THR A 36 -2.89 17.36 -22.44
C THR A 36 -1.44 16.95 -22.19
N GLY A 37 -1.09 16.59 -20.93
CA GLY A 37 0.24 16.10 -20.55
C GLY A 37 0.30 14.60 -20.23
N ASP A 38 -0.84 13.92 -20.22
CA ASP A 38 -0.90 12.49 -19.84
C ASP A 38 -0.39 11.58 -20.96
N GLN A 39 0.36 10.54 -20.57
CA GLN A 39 0.77 9.51 -21.52
C GLN A 39 -0.42 8.64 -21.91
N HIS A 40 -0.70 8.57 -23.20
CA HIS A 40 -1.89 7.93 -23.77
C HIS A 40 -1.62 7.18 -25.06
N ALA A 41 -2.51 6.27 -25.41
CA ALA A 41 -2.69 5.70 -26.76
C ALA A 41 -4.18 5.63 -27.05
N THR A 42 -4.69 6.45 -27.95
CA THR A 42 -6.12 6.63 -28.18
C THR A 42 -6.53 6.39 -29.62
N PHE A 43 -7.73 5.84 -29.79
CA PHE A 43 -8.44 5.65 -31.06
C PHE A 43 -9.70 6.50 -31.04
N ARG A 44 -9.88 7.34 -32.04
CA ARG A 44 -10.90 8.38 -32.13
C ARG A 44 -12.00 8.04 -33.13
N GLY A 45 -13.20 8.57 -32.93
CA GLY A 45 -14.39 8.29 -33.71
C GLY A 45 -14.32 8.67 -35.21
N ASP A 46 -13.44 9.57 -35.58
CA ASP A 46 -13.14 9.94 -36.96
C ASP A 46 -12.09 9.04 -37.65
N GLY A 47 -11.63 7.99 -36.96
CA GLY A 47 -10.60 7.10 -37.45
C GLY A 47 -9.16 7.57 -37.20
N PHE A 48 -8.96 8.58 -36.36
CA PHE A 48 -7.63 9.05 -35.99
C PHE A 48 -7.07 8.25 -34.81
N THR A 49 -5.76 7.99 -34.81
CA THR A 49 -5.04 7.42 -33.67
C THR A 49 -3.97 8.35 -33.17
N SER A 50 -3.77 8.43 -31.87
CA SER A 50 -2.74 9.24 -31.23
C SER A 50 -2.09 8.46 -30.09
N SER A 51 -0.80 8.69 -29.85
CA SER A 51 -0.12 8.11 -28.69
C SER A 51 1.06 8.96 -28.22
N SER A 52 1.24 9.03 -26.92
CA SER A 52 2.46 9.45 -26.22
C SER A 52 3.01 8.34 -25.33
N LEU A 53 2.30 7.19 -25.21
CA LEU A 53 2.86 5.97 -24.62
C LEU A 53 3.97 5.40 -25.53
N PRO A 54 4.99 4.75 -24.93
CA PRO A 54 6.03 4.05 -25.67
C PRO A 54 5.44 2.88 -26.48
N GLY A 55 5.39 3.00 -27.79
CA GLY A 55 4.79 1.99 -28.66
C GLY A 55 4.47 2.50 -30.05
N SER A 56 3.77 1.67 -30.83
CA SER A 56 3.40 1.98 -32.21
C SER A 56 2.02 1.46 -32.60
N TRP A 57 1.36 2.20 -33.48
CA TRP A 57 0.11 1.79 -34.10
C TRP A 57 0.37 0.99 -35.38
N SER A 58 -0.49 -0.02 -35.62
CA SER A 58 -0.59 -0.77 -36.85
C SER A 58 -2.06 -1.00 -37.24
N GLY A 59 -2.34 -1.36 -38.48
CA GLY A 59 -3.69 -1.53 -39.00
C GLY A 59 -4.36 -0.21 -39.38
N THR A 60 -5.53 -0.30 -40.02
CA THR A 60 -6.29 0.85 -40.49
C THR A 60 -7.41 1.17 -39.51
N PRO A 61 -7.41 2.35 -38.88
CA PRO A 61 -8.47 2.74 -37.94
C PRO A 61 -9.75 3.13 -38.73
N PRO A 62 -10.88 2.43 -38.52
CA PRO A 62 -12.16 2.80 -39.11
C PRO A 62 -12.78 3.96 -38.33
N SER A 63 -13.57 4.81 -38.99
CA SER A 63 -14.48 5.70 -38.29
C SER A 63 -15.59 4.90 -37.62
N PHE A 64 -16.12 5.41 -36.49
CA PHE A 64 -17.25 4.80 -35.81
C PHE A 64 -18.29 5.85 -35.37
N THR A 65 -19.56 5.42 -35.23
CA THR A 65 -20.72 6.26 -35.00
C THR A 65 -21.66 5.66 -33.98
N GLU A 66 -22.77 6.36 -33.67
CA GLU A 66 -23.83 5.88 -32.81
C GLU A 66 -24.33 4.49 -33.26
N GLY A 67 -24.52 3.59 -32.30
CA GLY A 67 -24.89 2.19 -32.51
C GLY A 67 -23.72 1.25 -32.76
N ASP A 68 -22.56 1.74 -33.13
CA ASP A 68 -21.37 0.88 -33.30
C ASP A 68 -20.90 0.31 -31.95
N VAL A 69 -20.42 -0.93 -31.97
CA VAL A 69 -19.78 -1.58 -30.83
C VAL A 69 -18.27 -1.67 -31.08
N ILE A 70 -17.49 -1.10 -30.20
CA ILE A 70 -16.04 -1.22 -30.19
C ILE A 70 -15.64 -2.24 -29.14
N THR A 71 -15.11 -3.38 -29.60
CA THR A 71 -14.48 -4.38 -28.71
C THR A 71 -13.02 -3.99 -28.53
N VAL A 72 -12.58 -3.86 -27.30
CA VAL A 72 -11.19 -3.67 -26.93
C VAL A 72 -10.67 -4.99 -26.40
N ALA A 73 -9.59 -5.48 -26.98
CA ALA A 73 -8.94 -6.73 -26.61
C ALA A 73 -7.48 -6.42 -26.20
N TYR A 74 -7.20 -6.48 -24.91
CA TYR A 74 -5.88 -6.25 -24.33
C TYR A 74 -5.19 -7.55 -24.01
N ASP A 75 -4.01 -7.76 -24.59
CA ASP A 75 -3.11 -8.88 -24.33
C ASP A 75 -1.93 -8.35 -23.50
N ALA A 76 -1.96 -8.60 -22.20
CA ALA A 76 -0.91 -8.16 -21.30
C ALA A 76 0.40 -8.94 -21.52
N ASP A 77 0.32 -10.22 -21.92
CA ASP A 77 1.48 -11.06 -22.18
C ASP A 77 2.24 -10.61 -23.42
N ALA A 78 1.51 -10.18 -24.46
CA ALA A 78 2.08 -9.67 -25.71
C ALA A 78 2.20 -8.14 -25.74
N SER A 79 1.84 -7.44 -24.65
CA SER A 79 1.88 -5.98 -24.51
C SER A 79 1.18 -5.24 -25.65
N ASN A 80 0.00 -5.70 -26.07
CA ASN A 80 -0.76 -5.04 -27.14
C ASN A 80 -2.25 -4.86 -26.82
N CYS A 81 -2.82 -3.83 -27.45
CA CYS A 81 -4.24 -3.50 -27.36
C CYS A 81 -4.84 -3.43 -28.77
N LYS A 82 -5.81 -4.29 -29.06
CA LYS A 82 -6.51 -4.39 -30.35
C LYS A 82 -7.90 -3.79 -30.24
N PHE A 83 -8.30 -3.05 -31.25
CA PHE A 83 -9.63 -2.45 -31.32
C PHE A 83 -10.39 -3.04 -32.48
N TYR A 84 -11.59 -3.57 -32.21
CA TYR A 84 -12.48 -4.13 -33.23
C TYR A 84 -13.73 -3.24 -33.33
N LYS A 85 -14.15 -2.93 -34.55
CA LYS A 85 -15.44 -2.32 -34.80
C LYS A 85 -16.43 -3.37 -35.30
N ASN A 86 -17.51 -3.60 -34.56
CA ASN A 86 -18.55 -4.58 -34.90
C ASN A 86 -17.96 -5.97 -35.30
N GLY A 87 -16.96 -6.41 -34.51
CA GLY A 87 -16.26 -7.68 -34.73
C GLY A 87 -15.13 -7.66 -35.79
N VAL A 88 -14.93 -6.56 -36.50
CA VAL A 88 -13.86 -6.44 -37.50
C VAL A 88 -12.65 -5.75 -36.87
N LEU A 89 -11.47 -6.38 -36.96
CA LEU A 89 -10.20 -5.84 -36.44
C LEU A 89 -9.85 -4.53 -37.16
N GLY A 90 -9.66 -3.50 -36.37
CA GLY A 90 -9.15 -2.18 -36.77
C GLY A 90 -7.71 -1.98 -36.30
N PRO A 91 -7.40 -0.86 -35.65
CA PRO A 91 -6.04 -0.54 -35.23
C PRO A 91 -5.60 -1.42 -34.05
N THR A 92 -4.30 -1.66 -33.98
CA THR A 92 -3.62 -2.31 -32.86
C THR A 92 -2.52 -1.40 -32.35
N PHE A 93 -2.47 -1.16 -31.04
CA PHE A 93 -1.36 -0.48 -30.40
C PHE A 93 -0.46 -1.50 -29.69
N THR A 94 0.80 -1.54 -30.04
CA THR A 94 1.81 -2.40 -29.41
C THR A 94 2.72 -1.55 -28.55
N LEU A 95 2.75 -1.84 -27.24
CA LEU A 95 3.61 -1.20 -26.26
C LEU A 95 5.02 -1.80 -26.35
N THR A 96 6.04 -0.94 -26.32
CA THR A 96 7.45 -1.37 -26.21
C THR A 96 7.92 -1.49 -24.77
N SER A 97 7.23 -0.82 -23.85
CA SER A 97 7.37 -0.98 -22.39
C SER A 97 6.07 -0.57 -21.72
N ILE A 98 5.80 -1.14 -20.54
CA ILE A 98 4.65 -0.73 -19.71
C ILE A 98 5.20 0.23 -18.65
N PRO A 99 4.99 1.56 -18.79
CA PRO A 99 5.61 2.55 -17.92
C PRO A 99 4.90 2.73 -16.56
N GLY A 100 4.03 1.80 -16.16
CA GLY A 100 3.28 1.84 -14.91
C GLY A 100 1.89 1.24 -15.03
N ASN A 101 0.97 1.66 -14.18
CA ASN A 101 -0.41 1.18 -14.19
C ASN A 101 -1.18 1.77 -15.38
N LEU A 102 -1.44 0.94 -16.40
CA LEU A 102 -2.28 1.31 -17.53
C LEU A 102 -3.75 1.32 -17.11
N ASN A 103 -4.43 2.40 -17.43
CA ASN A 103 -5.87 2.51 -17.31
C ASN A 103 -6.50 2.52 -18.68
N PHE A 104 -7.71 1.98 -18.78
CA PHE A 104 -8.54 2.13 -19.96
C PHE A 104 -9.57 3.23 -19.71
N GLY A 105 -9.74 4.14 -20.66
CA GLY A 105 -10.69 5.23 -20.57
C GLY A 105 -11.43 5.49 -21.88
N VAL A 106 -12.54 6.19 -21.75
CA VAL A 106 -13.31 6.78 -22.84
C VAL A 106 -13.47 8.26 -22.55
N TRP A 107 -13.16 9.11 -23.53
CA TRP A 107 -13.18 10.55 -23.36
C TRP A 107 -13.96 11.23 -24.47
N ALA A 108 -14.63 12.34 -24.15
CA ALA A 108 -15.21 13.26 -25.10
C ALA A 108 -14.55 14.62 -24.91
N ASP A 109 -14.30 15.34 -26.01
CA ASP A 109 -13.83 16.73 -25.94
C ASP A 109 -14.97 17.63 -25.48
N SER A 110 -14.85 18.18 -24.27
CA SER A 110 -15.84 19.05 -23.63
C SER A 110 -16.13 20.35 -24.38
N ASN A 111 -15.23 20.78 -25.26
CA ASN A 111 -15.39 22.01 -26.03
C ASN A 111 -16.22 21.80 -27.31
N ASN A 112 -16.43 20.56 -27.74
CA ASN A 112 -17.04 20.21 -29.04
C ASN A 112 -18.29 19.36 -28.93
N GLY A 113 -18.90 19.25 -27.74
CA GLY A 113 -20.15 18.51 -27.54
C GLY A 113 -20.04 17.32 -26.58
N TYR A 114 -21.05 16.47 -26.57
CA TYR A 114 -21.11 15.28 -25.73
C TYR A 114 -21.12 13.98 -26.53
N ALA A 115 -20.69 12.90 -25.90
CA ALA A 115 -20.91 11.53 -26.36
C ALA A 115 -21.36 10.66 -25.16
N SER A 116 -22.32 9.80 -25.39
CA SER A 116 -22.71 8.75 -24.44
C SER A 116 -22.19 7.40 -24.90
N TYR A 117 -21.96 6.49 -23.96
CA TYR A 117 -21.55 5.14 -24.25
C TYR A 117 -21.99 4.20 -23.14
N SER A 118 -22.16 2.92 -23.47
CA SER A 118 -22.36 1.88 -22.48
C SER A 118 -21.21 0.88 -22.50
N LEU A 119 -20.72 0.55 -21.30
CA LEU A 119 -19.63 -0.41 -21.13
C LEU A 119 -20.21 -1.79 -20.81
N ASN A 120 -19.72 -2.81 -21.50
CA ASN A 120 -19.91 -4.22 -21.17
C ASN A 120 -18.54 -4.82 -20.87
N ALA A 121 -18.24 -5.06 -19.60
CA ALA A 121 -17.00 -5.70 -19.13
C ALA A 121 -17.20 -7.21 -18.85
N GLY A 122 -18.31 -7.79 -19.29
CA GLY A 122 -18.68 -9.18 -19.08
C GLY A 122 -19.88 -9.38 -18.17
N GLN A 123 -20.56 -8.31 -17.73
CA GLN A 123 -21.80 -8.39 -16.96
C GLN A 123 -23.00 -8.87 -17.82
N ARG A 124 -22.85 -8.95 -19.14
CA ARG A 124 -23.74 -9.54 -20.11
C ARG A 124 -22.93 -10.20 -21.25
N PRO A 125 -23.50 -11.12 -22.04
CA PRO A 125 -22.80 -11.68 -23.20
C PRO A 125 -22.24 -10.59 -24.12
N PHE A 126 -21.04 -10.80 -24.64
CA PHE A 126 -20.46 -9.91 -25.65
C PHE A 126 -21.18 -10.05 -26.99
N SER A 127 -21.38 -8.94 -27.69
CA SER A 127 -21.93 -8.91 -29.04
C SER A 127 -20.90 -9.42 -30.06
N TYR A 128 -19.62 -9.15 -29.82
CA TYR A 128 -18.49 -9.52 -30.70
C TYR A 128 -17.34 -10.10 -29.88
N PRO A 129 -17.47 -11.32 -29.33
CA PRO A 129 -16.45 -11.93 -28.51
C PRO A 129 -15.18 -12.24 -29.33
N VAL A 130 -14.02 -11.91 -28.76
CA VAL A 130 -12.71 -12.23 -29.35
C VAL A 130 -12.20 -13.52 -28.74
N THR A 131 -11.97 -14.53 -29.60
CA THR A 131 -11.52 -15.86 -29.17
C THR A 131 -10.20 -15.76 -28.38
N GLY A 132 -10.13 -16.44 -27.23
CA GLY A 132 -8.96 -16.48 -26.35
C GLY A 132 -8.81 -15.28 -25.42
N TYR A 133 -9.79 -14.38 -25.39
CA TYR A 133 -9.84 -13.27 -24.44
C TYR A 133 -10.97 -13.47 -23.43
N ASN A 134 -10.67 -13.26 -22.17
CA ASN A 134 -11.61 -13.32 -21.07
C ASN A 134 -12.32 -11.98 -20.88
N SER A 135 -13.52 -11.99 -20.28
CA SER A 135 -14.16 -10.76 -19.86
C SER A 135 -13.34 -10.05 -18.76
N LEU A 136 -13.30 -8.73 -18.78
CA LEU A 136 -12.64 -7.93 -17.75
C LEU A 136 -13.51 -7.84 -16.49
N CYS A 137 -13.65 -8.95 -15.80
CA CYS A 137 -14.37 -9.06 -14.55
C CYS A 137 -13.48 -9.66 -13.46
N THR A 138 -13.86 -9.47 -12.21
CA THR A 138 -13.01 -9.87 -11.05
C THR A 138 -12.69 -11.34 -11.00
N THR A 139 -13.60 -12.23 -11.49
CA THR A 139 -13.37 -13.68 -11.53
C THR A 139 -12.29 -14.12 -12.53
N ASN A 140 -11.96 -13.28 -13.50
CA ASN A 140 -10.94 -13.55 -14.52
C ASN A 140 -9.61 -12.82 -14.23
N LEU A 141 -9.50 -12.11 -13.11
CA LEU A 141 -8.20 -11.54 -12.68
C LEU A 141 -7.21 -12.69 -12.39
N PRO A 142 -5.90 -12.45 -12.56
CA PRO A 142 -4.87 -13.40 -12.15
C PRO A 142 -5.07 -13.83 -10.70
N ASP A 143 -4.64 -15.06 -10.37
CA ASP A 143 -4.62 -15.47 -8.98
C ASP A 143 -3.67 -14.59 -8.20
N PRO A 144 -4.10 -14.03 -7.06
CA PRO A 144 -3.23 -13.22 -6.23
C PRO A 144 -2.12 -14.08 -5.62
N THR A 145 -0.95 -13.50 -5.41
CA THR A 145 0.16 -14.17 -4.71
C THR A 145 -0.26 -14.60 -3.29
N ILE A 146 -1.08 -13.76 -2.63
CA ILE A 146 -1.67 -14.00 -1.32
C ILE A 146 -3.18 -13.98 -1.49
N ALA A 147 -3.82 -15.14 -1.42
CA ALA A 147 -5.27 -15.28 -1.59
C ALA A 147 -6.07 -14.83 -0.35
N ASP A 148 -5.45 -14.90 0.81
CA ASP A 148 -5.98 -14.47 2.10
C ASP A 148 -4.93 -13.62 2.81
N GLY A 149 -5.19 -12.33 2.97
CA GLY A 149 -4.26 -11.38 3.59
C GLY A 149 -3.97 -11.70 5.05
N SER A 150 -4.94 -12.32 5.75
CA SER A 150 -4.79 -12.71 7.17
C SER A 150 -3.71 -13.76 7.41
N THR A 151 -3.23 -14.44 6.36
CA THR A 151 -2.14 -15.43 6.49
C THR A 151 -0.74 -14.79 6.60
N ALA A 152 -0.63 -13.48 6.46
CA ALA A 152 0.66 -12.78 6.51
C ALA A 152 0.63 -11.47 7.32
N MET A 153 -0.55 -10.87 7.48
CA MET A 153 -0.82 -9.75 8.39
C MET A 153 -2.21 -9.91 8.96
N ASP A 154 -2.33 -9.92 10.29
CA ASP A 154 -3.64 -10.01 10.94
C ASP A 154 -3.73 -9.13 12.19
N THR A 155 -4.97 -8.88 12.60
CA THR A 155 -5.33 -8.05 13.77
C THR A 155 -5.98 -8.89 14.84
N ALA A 156 -5.28 -9.06 15.95
CA ALA A 156 -5.82 -9.74 17.13
C ALA A 156 -6.52 -8.77 18.09
N LEU A 157 -7.69 -9.14 18.58
CA LEU A 157 -8.38 -8.44 19.66
C LEU A 157 -8.50 -9.36 20.88
N TRP A 158 -8.24 -8.82 22.06
CA TRP A 158 -8.47 -9.59 23.30
C TRP A 158 -8.87 -8.68 24.46
N THR A 159 -9.49 -9.30 25.45
CA THR A 159 -9.74 -8.70 26.76
C THR A 159 -8.72 -9.24 27.75
N GLY A 160 -8.06 -8.37 28.48
CA GLY A 160 -7.12 -8.73 29.52
C GLY A 160 -7.79 -9.47 30.66
N ASN A 161 -7.08 -10.45 31.25
CA ASN A 161 -7.53 -11.24 32.36
C ASN A 161 -6.65 -11.09 33.63
N GLY A 162 -5.64 -10.25 33.60
CA GLY A 162 -4.70 -9.98 34.70
C GLY A 162 -3.68 -11.09 34.95
N THR A 163 -3.76 -12.21 34.21
CA THR A 163 -2.84 -13.36 34.31
C THR A 163 -2.26 -13.70 32.96
N SER A 164 -1.51 -14.79 32.81
CA SER A 164 -1.04 -15.23 31.50
C SER A 164 -2.20 -15.76 30.65
N GLN A 165 -2.24 -15.36 29.35
CA GLN A 165 -3.17 -15.93 28.37
C GLN A 165 -2.53 -16.04 26.99
N THR A 166 -3.03 -16.95 26.16
CA THR A 166 -2.61 -17.11 24.77
C THR A 166 -3.68 -16.57 23.84
N ILE A 167 -3.26 -15.75 22.91
CA ILE A 167 -4.07 -15.17 21.83
C ILE A 167 -3.82 -16.01 20.59
N THR A 168 -4.86 -16.61 20.03
CA THR A 168 -4.80 -17.55 18.89
C THR A 168 -5.69 -17.08 17.75
N GLY A 169 -5.60 -17.75 16.59
CA GLY A 169 -6.43 -17.49 15.42
C GLY A 169 -5.78 -16.61 14.37
N LEU A 170 -4.46 -16.37 14.46
CA LEU A 170 -3.73 -15.62 13.43
C LEU A 170 -3.41 -16.48 12.19
N GLY A 171 -3.36 -17.83 12.35
CA GLY A 171 -2.98 -18.72 11.26
C GLY A 171 -1.49 -18.72 10.90
N PHE A 172 -0.66 -17.94 11.60
CA PHE A 172 0.79 -17.86 11.43
C PHE A 172 1.49 -17.52 12.75
N SER A 173 2.81 -17.70 12.77
CA SER A 173 3.67 -17.30 13.89
C SER A 173 4.11 -15.84 13.68
N PRO A 174 3.66 -14.90 14.51
CA PRO A 174 3.98 -13.49 14.27
C PRO A 174 5.45 -13.18 14.58
N ASP A 175 6.12 -12.52 13.65
CA ASP A 175 7.49 -12.02 13.79
C ASP A 175 7.58 -10.57 14.26
N PHE A 176 6.56 -9.80 13.95
CA PHE A 176 6.41 -8.43 14.41
C PHE A 176 5.02 -8.22 15.01
N LEU A 177 5.00 -7.66 16.22
CA LEU A 177 3.79 -7.36 16.97
C LEU A 177 3.78 -5.89 17.36
N TRP A 178 2.73 -5.19 16.98
CA TRP A 178 2.45 -3.81 17.41
C TRP A 178 1.21 -3.84 18.31
N VAL A 179 1.40 -3.70 19.61
CA VAL A 179 0.34 -3.88 20.62
C VAL A 179 -0.06 -2.54 21.22
N LYS A 180 -1.37 -2.33 21.40
CA LYS A 180 -1.95 -1.12 21.96
C LYS A 180 -3.18 -1.44 22.83
N GLY A 181 -3.29 -0.78 23.99
CA GLY A 181 -4.52 -0.73 24.76
C GLY A 181 -5.59 0.10 24.06
N ARG A 182 -6.83 -0.39 24.04
CA ARG A 182 -7.97 0.29 23.43
C ARG A 182 -8.74 1.14 24.41
N THR A 183 -9.02 0.58 25.60
CA THR A 183 -9.84 1.22 26.63
C THR A 183 -9.07 2.02 27.66
N GLU A 184 -7.75 1.97 27.62
CA GLU A 184 -6.84 2.68 28.53
C GLU A 184 -5.75 3.42 27.75
N ALA A 185 -5.28 4.51 28.33
CA ALA A 185 -4.09 5.21 27.87
C ALA A 185 -2.85 4.37 28.16
N THR A 186 -2.37 3.65 27.17
CA THR A 186 -1.14 2.84 27.23
C THR A 186 -0.25 3.16 26.04
N SER A 187 1.05 2.95 26.19
CA SER A 187 1.98 3.12 25.06
C SER A 187 1.72 2.11 23.93
N ASN A 188 2.18 2.48 22.74
CA ASN A 188 2.24 1.58 21.57
C ASN A 188 3.55 0.77 21.65
N TYR A 189 3.48 -0.52 21.87
CA TYR A 189 4.65 -1.39 22.02
C TYR A 189 4.91 -2.19 20.74
N LEU A 190 6.13 -2.09 20.23
CA LEU A 190 6.60 -2.80 19.06
C LEU A 190 7.66 -3.83 19.48
N THR A 191 7.37 -5.10 19.24
CA THR A 191 8.20 -6.25 19.61
C THR A 191 8.42 -7.11 18.35
N ASP A 192 9.59 -7.74 18.22
CA ASP A 192 9.90 -8.63 17.10
C ASP A 192 10.79 -9.81 17.51
N THR A 193 10.79 -10.84 16.68
CA THR A 193 11.53 -12.08 16.91
C THR A 193 13.03 -11.94 16.58
N VAL A 194 13.44 -10.95 15.79
CA VAL A 194 14.86 -10.73 15.42
C VAL A 194 15.66 -10.16 16.60
N ARG A 195 15.05 -9.26 17.37
CA ARG A 195 15.65 -8.76 18.64
C ARG A 195 15.40 -9.71 19.80
N GLY A 196 14.34 -10.52 19.69
CA GLY A 196 13.79 -11.37 20.75
C GLY A 196 12.53 -10.73 21.37
N ILE A 197 11.53 -11.56 21.63
CA ILE A 197 10.18 -11.16 22.03
C ILE A 197 10.07 -10.41 23.36
N THR A 198 11.10 -10.44 24.19
CA THR A 198 11.19 -9.66 25.44
C THR A 198 11.67 -8.22 25.22
N LYS A 199 12.19 -7.92 24.02
CA LYS A 199 12.65 -6.59 23.62
C LYS A 199 11.51 -5.78 23.00
N TYR A 200 11.40 -4.50 23.40
CA TYR A 200 10.37 -3.61 22.84
C TYR A 200 10.89 -2.20 22.62
N VAL A 201 10.27 -1.51 21.70
CA VAL A 201 10.37 -0.07 21.48
C VAL A 201 8.96 0.54 21.49
N ILE A 202 8.84 1.84 21.76
CA ILE A 202 7.54 2.52 21.91
C ILE A 202 7.43 3.59 20.82
N SER A 203 6.37 3.51 20.00
CA SER A 203 6.28 4.34 18.77
C SER A 203 6.07 5.83 19.04
N GLU A 204 5.40 6.22 20.11
CA GLU A 204 5.21 7.62 20.48
C GLU A 204 6.39 8.21 21.27
N GLN A 205 7.39 7.41 21.65
CA GLN A 205 8.51 7.85 22.50
C GLN A 205 9.84 7.84 21.75
N THR A 206 10.75 8.68 22.25
CA THR A 206 12.14 8.68 21.78
C THR A 206 13.02 7.70 22.55
N ALA A 207 12.56 7.10 23.64
CA ALA A 207 13.33 6.21 24.51
C ALA A 207 14.01 5.06 23.72
N ALA A 208 15.16 4.60 24.23
CA ALA A 208 15.85 3.41 23.74
C ALA A 208 15.01 2.14 23.95
N GLU A 209 15.50 1.01 23.41
CA GLU A 209 14.89 -0.31 23.60
C GLU A 209 14.79 -0.66 25.09
N GLY A 210 13.61 -1.14 25.49
CA GLY A 210 13.40 -1.74 26.79
C GLY A 210 13.36 -3.27 26.75
N THR A 211 13.42 -3.91 27.91
CA THR A 211 13.30 -5.36 28.07
C THR A 211 12.23 -5.67 29.12
N ASN A 212 11.31 -6.57 28.78
CA ASN A 212 10.29 -7.00 29.72
C ASN A 212 9.81 -8.43 29.36
N SER A 213 9.95 -9.38 30.28
CA SER A 213 9.64 -10.80 30.06
C SER A 213 8.19 -11.18 30.38
N ILE A 214 7.38 -10.24 30.91
CA ILE A 214 5.98 -10.49 31.25
C ILE A 214 4.98 -9.74 30.37
N ARG A 215 5.42 -9.15 29.25
CA ARG A 215 4.56 -8.59 28.21
C ARG A 215 4.21 -9.66 27.19
N ILE A 216 5.07 -9.89 26.23
CA ILE A 216 4.98 -11.06 25.35
C ILE A 216 5.85 -12.15 25.94
N THR A 217 5.26 -13.33 26.21
CA THR A 217 5.92 -14.45 26.87
C THR A 217 6.27 -15.60 25.92
N ALA A 218 5.53 -15.72 24.84
CA ALA A 218 5.79 -16.68 23.76
C ALA A 218 5.20 -16.22 22.44
N VAL A 219 5.76 -16.72 21.35
CA VAL A 219 5.14 -16.73 20.00
C VAL A 219 4.80 -18.18 19.70
N THR A 220 3.63 -18.43 19.14
CA THR A 220 3.15 -19.78 18.77
C THR A 220 2.92 -19.84 17.26
N SER A 221 2.70 -21.02 16.71
CA SER A 221 2.39 -21.20 15.28
C SER A 221 1.07 -20.56 14.84
N ASP A 222 0.23 -20.11 15.79
CA ASP A 222 -1.11 -19.56 15.52
C ASP A 222 -1.37 -18.30 16.35
N GLY A 223 -0.31 -17.62 16.83
CA GLY A 223 -0.50 -16.44 17.65
C GLY A 223 0.63 -16.16 18.63
N PHE A 224 0.28 -15.64 19.80
CA PHE A 224 1.24 -15.24 20.84
C PHE A 224 0.63 -15.33 22.24
N SER A 225 1.50 -15.37 23.25
CA SER A 225 1.07 -15.35 24.66
C SER A 225 1.47 -14.04 25.31
N VAL A 226 0.56 -13.49 26.11
CA VAL A 226 0.79 -12.32 26.96
C VAL A 226 0.86 -12.75 28.42
N GLY A 227 1.74 -12.10 29.17
CA GLY A 227 1.84 -12.29 30.62
C GLY A 227 0.91 -11.35 31.40
N SER A 228 1.23 -11.08 32.66
CA SER A 228 0.40 -10.29 33.58
C SER A 228 0.65 -8.77 33.52
N HIS A 229 1.43 -8.28 32.59
CA HIS A 229 1.73 -6.84 32.51
C HIS A 229 0.49 -6.02 32.18
N THR A 230 0.20 -4.99 32.96
CA THR A 230 -1.01 -4.15 32.83
C THR A 230 -1.15 -3.48 31.44
N SER A 231 -0.06 -3.09 30.81
CA SER A 231 -0.11 -2.52 29.43
C SER A 231 -0.54 -3.52 28.36
N PHE A 232 -0.59 -4.82 28.65
CA PHE A 232 -0.92 -5.89 27.70
C PHE A 232 -2.09 -6.75 28.14
N ASN A 233 -2.37 -6.80 29.45
CA ASN A 233 -3.29 -7.83 29.98
C ASN A 233 -3.94 -7.43 31.30
N GLU A 234 -4.21 -6.15 31.53
CA GLU A 234 -4.97 -5.71 32.70
C GLU A 234 -6.41 -6.26 32.63
N ASN A 235 -6.90 -6.75 33.78
CA ASN A 235 -8.21 -7.40 33.84
C ASN A 235 -9.34 -6.48 33.33
N ASN A 236 -10.19 -7.01 32.45
CA ASN A 236 -11.33 -6.33 31.84
C ASN A 236 -10.97 -5.13 30.92
N LYS A 237 -9.71 -4.98 30.50
CA LYS A 237 -9.31 -3.96 29.52
C LYS A 237 -9.19 -4.58 28.13
N ALA A 238 -9.53 -3.81 27.11
CA ALA A 238 -9.47 -4.26 25.73
C ALA A 238 -8.15 -3.86 25.06
N TYR A 239 -7.60 -4.74 24.24
CA TYR A 239 -6.35 -4.58 23.53
C TYR A 239 -6.51 -4.92 22.05
N VAL A 240 -5.57 -4.40 21.25
CA VAL A 240 -5.36 -4.77 19.86
C VAL A 240 -3.88 -5.08 19.64
N GLY A 241 -3.61 -6.08 18.81
CA GLY A 241 -2.29 -6.41 18.30
C GLY A 241 -2.34 -6.53 16.77
N TRP A 242 -1.59 -5.71 16.09
CA TRP A 242 -1.35 -5.85 14.65
C TRP A 242 -0.08 -6.64 14.47
N THR A 243 -0.15 -7.69 13.65
CA THR A 243 0.91 -8.69 13.56
C THR A 243 1.31 -8.95 12.12
N TRP A 244 2.60 -9.20 11.87
CA TRP A 244 3.14 -9.53 10.56
C TRP A 244 4.06 -10.73 10.62
N ASP A 245 4.03 -11.55 9.57
CA ASP A 245 4.95 -12.66 9.34
C ASP A 245 6.16 -12.19 8.51
N ALA A 246 7.38 -12.44 9.04
CA ALA A 246 8.64 -12.13 8.37
C ALA A 246 9.51 -13.39 8.10
N ALA A 247 8.91 -14.57 8.10
CA ALA A 247 9.55 -15.88 7.92
C ALA A 247 10.22 -16.48 9.17
N ASP A 248 10.50 -17.79 9.10
CA ASP A 248 10.78 -18.65 10.28
C ASP A 248 12.17 -18.52 10.88
N SER A 249 13.15 -17.93 10.17
CA SER A 249 14.54 -17.96 10.61
C SER A 249 15.30 -16.68 10.31
N ASN A 250 16.27 -16.38 11.20
CA ASN A 250 17.19 -15.27 11.00
C ASN A 250 18.20 -15.58 9.90
N THR A 251 18.44 -14.60 9.02
CA THR A 251 19.56 -14.56 8.09
C THR A 251 20.54 -13.50 8.55
N THR A 252 21.83 -13.83 8.58
CA THR A 252 22.91 -12.89 8.91
C THR A 252 23.74 -12.62 7.66
N VAL A 253 23.89 -11.34 7.30
CA VAL A 253 24.79 -10.89 6.25
C VAL A 253 25.88 -10.06 6.90
N ALA A 254 27.11 -10.59 6.84
CA ALA A 254 28.27 -9.94 7.44
C ALA A 254 28.59 -8.61 6.75
N LYS A 255 29.16 -7.69 7.51
CA LYS A 255 29.76 -6.48 6.96
C LYS A 255 30.86 -6.83 5.96
N ASP A 256 30.89 -6.13 4.83
CA ASP A 256 32.03 -6.20 3.93
C ASP A 256 33.29 -5.64 4.58
N ALA A 257 34.25 -6.52 4.82
CA ALA A 257 35.49 -6.21 5.51
C ALA A 257 36.37 -5.19 4.75
N ASN A 258 36.23 -5.11 3.43
CA ASN A 258 37.05 -4.24 2.58
C ASN A 258 36.40 -2.91 2.23
N GLY A 259 35.10 -2.71 2.60
CA GLY A 259 34.37 -1.49 2.35
C GLY A 259 34.08 -1.17 0.88
N THR A 260 34.31 -2.13 -0.02
CA THR A 260 34.13 -1.99 -1.47
C THR A 260 32.84 -2.65 -1.98
N ASN A 261 32.35 -3.66 -1.27
CA ASN A 261 31.08 -4.32 -1.53
C ASN A 261 30.10 -4.05 -0.38
N LEU A 262 28.83 -4.06 -0.68
CA LEU A 262 27.75 -3.86 0.29
C LEU A 262 27.38 -5.18 0.99
N PRO A 263 26.95 -5.18 2.27
CA PRO A 263 26.51 -4.05 3.10
C PRO A 263 27.63 -3.40 3.93
N GLY A 264 27.38 -2.13 4.32
CA GLY A 264 28.32 -1.37 5.16
C GLY A 264 28.31 -1.71 6.65
N ALA A 265 27.37 -2.56 7.12
CA ALA A 265 27.30 -3.10 8.47
C ALA A 265 26.69 -4.50 8.44
N GLU A 266 26.99 -5.31 9.47
CA GLU A 266 26.29 -6.58 9.65
C GLU A 266 24.79 -6.35 9.83
N CYS A 267 24.01 -7.08 9.05
CA CYS A 267 22.54 -7.07 9.11
C CYS A 267 22.05 -8.47 9.52
N VAL A 268 21.24 -8.53 10.56
CA VAL A 268 20.50 -9.74 10.93
C VAL A 268 19.02 -9.47 10.61
N TYR A 269 18.41 -10.30 9.79
CA TYR A 269 17.02 -10.06 9.37
C TYR A 269 16.21 -11.35 9.26
N ARG A 270 14.89 -11.18 9.35
CA ARG A 270 13.87 -12.10 8.83
C ARG A 270 13.13 -11.39 7.69
N ALA A 271 12.85 -12.10 6.61
CA ALA A 271 12.19 -11.53 5.45
C ALA A 271 11.25 -12.53 4.78
N ASN A 272 9.95 -12.20 4.77
CA ASN A 272 8.95 -12.86 3.96
C ASN A 272 8.86 -12.15 2.61
N THR A 273 9.52 -12.69 1.59
CA THR A 273 9.54 -12.10 0.24
C THR A 273 8.19 -12.19 -0.46
N THR A 274 7.33 -13.14 -0.07
CA THR A 274 5.97 -13.29 -0.61
C THR A 274 5.04 -12.20 -0.05
N ALA A 275 5.10 -11.97 1.27
CA ALA A 275 4.30 -10.92 1.94
C ALA A 275 4.94 -9.53 1.83
N GLY A 276 6.19 -9.45 1.38
CA GLY A 276 6.88 -8.17 1.22
C GLY A 276 7.23 -7.48 2.54
N PHE A 277 7.48 -8.23 3.60
CA PHE A 277 7.81 -7.70 4.92
C PHE A 277 9.14 -8.23 5.45
N SER A 278 9.92 -7.36 6.07
CA SER A 278 11.20 -7.69 6.69
C SER A 278 11.43 -6.91 7.98
N VAL A 279 12.02 -7.58 8.95
CA VAL A 279 12.57 -6.98 10.18
C VAL A 279 14.07 -7.07 10.11
N VAL A 280 14.79 -5.93 10.19
CA VAL A 280 16.24 -5.87 10.07
C VAL A 280 16.86 -5.23 11.31
N LYS A 281 17.73 -5.97 11.99
CA LYS A 281 18.55 -5.48 13.10
C LYS A 281 19.97 -5.19 12.60
N VAL A 282 20.50 -4.03 12.98
CA VAL A 282 21.91 -3.66 12.79
C VAL A 282 22.49 -3.34 14.16
N ALA A 283 23.37 -4.20 14.67
CA ALA A 283 23.91 -4.08 16.03
C ALA A 283 24.97 -2.97 16.15
N ASP A 284 25.74 -2.77 15.09
CA ASP A 284 26.82 -1.76 15.04
C ASP A 284 26.76 -0.96 13.72
N PRO A 285 25.86 0.04 13.62
CA PRO A 285 25.76 0.89 12.45
C PRO A 285 27.08 1.60 12.13
N GLN A 286 27.48 1.57 10.86
CA GLN A 286 28.70 2.15 10.34
C GLN A 286 28.41 3.35 9.43
N SER A 287 29.44 4.09 9.06
CA SER A 287 29.34 5.25 8.18
C SER A 287 29.01 4.91 6.71
N ASN A 288 29.18 3.66 6.27
CA ASN A 288 28.69 3.22 4.96
C ASN A 288 27.17 3.14 4.96
N GLU A 289 26.55 3.66 3.91
CA GLU A 289 25.09 3.89 3.84
C GLU A 289 24.28 2.62 3.60
N ALA A 290 24.80 1.61 2.92
CA ALA A 290 24.02 0.46 2.48
C ALA A 290 23.70 -0.56 3.56
N ARG A 291 22.47 -1.07 3.57
CA ARG A 291 21.95 -2.12 4.45
C ARG A 291 21.15 -3.12 3.63
N VAL A 292 21.26 -4.41 3.95
CA VAL A 292 20.48 -5.47 3.31
C VAL A 292 19.12 -5.58 4.00
N HIS A 293 18.04 -5.73 3.22
CA HIS A 293 16.70 -5.90 3.76
C HIS A 293 16.09 -7.31 3.54
N GLY A 294 16.73 -8.16 2.73
CA GLY A 294 16.26 -9.53 2.47
C GLY A 294 15.04 -9.66 1.56
N LEU A 295 14.41 -8.55 1.15
CA LEU A 295 13.30 -8.55 0.23
C LEU A 295 13.80 -8.59 -1.22
N SER A 296 13.00 -9.12 -2.14
CA SER A 296 13.34 -9.22 -3.56
C SER A 296 12.94 -7.99 -4.38
N LYS A 297 12.34 -7.00 -3.75
CA LYS A 297 11.86 -5.76 -4.38
C LYS A 297 12.25 -4.54 -3.57
N LYS A 298 12.28 -3.38 -4.22
CA LYS A 298 12.52 -2.08 -3.60
C LYS A 298 11.51 -1.83 -2.47
N PRO A 299 11.96 -1.44 -1.26
CA PRO A 299 11.08 -1.02 -0.19
C PRO A 299 10.21 0.19 -0.54
N ASP A 300 8.95 0.17 -0.08
CA ASP A 300 8.00 1.29 -0.16
C ASP A 300 7.86 2.02 1.17
N LEU A 301 7.98 1.30 2.29
CA LEU A 301 7.91 1.85 3.63
C LEU A 301 9.06 1.29 4.48
N ILE A 302 9.77 2.18 5.18
CA ILE A 302 10.77 1.81 6.20
C ILE A 302 10.48 2.63 7.45
N ILE A 303 10.24 1.96 8.57
CA ILE A 303 10.10 2.58 9.89
C ILE A 303 11.30 2.14 10.72
N CYS A 304 12.07 3.07 11.27
CA CYS A 304 13.27 2.71 12.03
C CYS A 304 13.41 3.46 13.35
N LYS A 305 14.14 2.81 14.27
CA LYS A 305 14.39 3.30 15.62
C LYS A 305 15.78 2.90 16.12
N SER A 306 16.46 3.82 16.81
CA SER A 306 17.63 3.47 17.61
C SER A 306 17.22 2.55 18.77
N THR A 307 17.98 1.46 18.94
CA THR A 307 17.79 0.52 20.06
C THR A 307 18.63 0.87 21.28
N ALA A 308 19.73 1.60 21.09
CA ALA A 308 20.71 1.88 22.15
C ALA A 308 20.51 3.22 22.86
N SER A 309 19.87 4.16 22.21
CA SER A 309 19.78 5.52 22.75
C SER A 309 18.46 6.21 22.38
N SER A 310 18.16 7.30 23.11
CA SER A 310 17.02 8.15 22.79
C SER A 310 17.23 8.80 21.42
N ASP A 311 16.27 8.62 20.52
CA ASP A 311 16.20 9.28 19.21
C ASP A 311 14.75 9.24 18.70
N SER A 312 14.41 10.05 17.69
CA SER A 312 13.12 10.00 17.04
C SER A 312 12.98 8.75 16.17
N TRP A 313 11.75 8.41 15.85
CA TRP A 313 11.43 7.40 14.84
C TRP A 313 11.50 8.02 13.45
N HIS A 314 12.30 7.46 12.57
CA HIS A 314 12.41 7.96 11.20
C HIS A 314 11.70 7.01 10.25
N THR A 315 10.91 7.60 9.36
CA THR A 315 10.09 6.86 8.38
C THR A 315 10.41 7.34 6.98
N TYR A 316 10.80 6.40 6.12
CA TYR A 316 10.85 6.55 4.66
C TYR A 316 9.52 6.06 4.09
N HIS A 317 9.05 6.74 3.05
CA HIS A 317 7.93 6.31 2.23
C HIS A 317 8.24 6.58 0.76
N SER A 318 7.96 5.61 -0.14
CA SER A 318 8.31 5.72 -1.56
C SER A 318 7.70 6.96 -2.24
N SER A 319 6.51 7.41 -1.82
CA SER A 319 5.89 8.65 -2.31
C SER A 319 6.60 9.94 -1.86
N LEU A 320 7.45 9.89 -0.84
CA LEU A 320 8.27 11.04 -0.41
C LEU A 320 9.66 11.02 -1.06
N GLY A 321 10.14 9.83 -1.46
CA GLY A 321 11.50 9.59 -1.94
C GLY A 321 12.54 9.65 -0.81
N TYR A 322 13.80 9.31 -1.14
CA TYR A 322 14.89 9.21 -0.17
C TYR A 322 15.37 10.57 0.38
N THR A 323 15.04 11.66 -0.29
CA THR A 323 15.44 13.02 0.14
C THR A 323 14.58 13.60 1.25
N LYS A 324 13.49 12.91 1.60
CA LYS A 324 12.57 13.31 2.68
C LYS A 324 12.37 12.16 3.66
N TYR A 325 11.98 12.52 4.87
CA TYR A 325 11.55 11.60 5.92
C TYR A 325 10.43 12.22 6.74
N ILE A 326 9.74 11.42 7.52
CA ILE A 326 8.75 11.86 8.48
C ILE A 326 8.91 11.08 9.78
N ASN A 327 8.62 11.71 10.93
CA ASN A 327 8.75 11.04 12.22
C ASN A 327 7.45 10.35 12.63
N LEU A 328 7.51 9.04 12.94
CA LEU A 328 6.35 8.28 13.42
C LEU A 328 5.86 8.77 14.78
N ASN A 329 6.77 9.20 15.66
CA ASN A 329 6.47 9.68 17.02
C ASN A 329 6.05 11.17 17.08
N SER A 330 5.73 11.79 15.95
CA SER A 330 5.49 13.23 15.88
C SER A 330 4.28 13.58 15.01
N THR A 331 3.70 14.74 15.27
CA THR A 331 2.70 15.39 14.42
C THR A 331 3.32 16.25 13.31
N GLY A 332 4.66 16.31 13.23
CA GLY A 332 5.38 17.13 12.24
C GLY A 332 5.09 16.74 10.80
N ALA A 333 5.23 17.71 9.91
CA ALA A 333 5.26 17.49 8.45
C ALA A 333 6.52 16.76 8.00
N ALA A 334 6.57 16.36 6.72
CA ALA A 334 7.75 15.76 6.13
C ALA A 334 8.91 16.76 6.10
N SER A 335 10.09 16.29 6.43
CA SER A 335 11.32 17.09 6.50
C SER A 335 12.30 16.66 5.40
N SER A 336 12.96 17.63 4.76
CA SER A 336 14.00 17.37 3.77
C SER A 336 15.33 17.07 4.46
N SER A 337 15.82 15.85 4.33
CA SER A 337 17.14 15.42 4.81
C SER A 337 17.46 14.04 4.24
N ASN A 338 18.74 13.75 4.08
CA ASN A 338 19.24 12.45 3.61
C ASN A 338 19.25 11.36 4.70
N GLN A 339 18.24 11.31 5.57
CA GLN A 339 18.17 10.27 6.60
C GLN A 339 18.21 8.86 6.00
N PHE A 340 17.63 8.70 4.81
CA PHE A 340 17.61 7.47 4.04
C PHE A 340 18.63 7.46 2.89
N GLY A 341 19.85 7.99 3.18
CA GLY A 341 21.01 7.89 2.30
C GLY A 341 21.03 8.92 1.16
N SER A 342 21.85 8.61 0.16
CA SER A 342 22.11 9.48 -1.00
C SER A 342 21.41 9.01 -2.28
N GLN A 343 20.65 7.91 -2.22
CA GLN A 343 19.97 7.30 -3.35
C GLN A 343 18.77 6.46 -2.92
N GLU A 344 17.92 6.16 -3.90
CA GLU A 344 16.74 5.31 -3.71
C GLU A 344 17.12 3.88 -3.29
N PRO A 345 16.29 3.23 -2.45
CA PRO A 345 16.43 1.80 -2.20
C PRO A 345 16.38 0.99 -3.50
N THR A 346 17.01 -0.18 -3.48
CA THR A 346 17.01 -1.16 -4.57
C THR A 346 16.26 -2.43 -4.17
N SER A 347 16.26 -3.46 -5.01
CA SER A 347 15.71 -4.78 -4.67
C SER A 347 16.52 -5.54 -3.60
N THR A 348 17.72 -5.09 -3.26
CA THR A 348 18.62 -5.77 -2.33
C THR A 348 18.97 -4.89 -1.13
N TYR A 349 19.12 -3.60 -1.35
CA TYR A 349 19.63 -2.65 -0.36
C TYR A 349 18.68 -1.49 -0.13
N PHE A 350 18.59 -1.07 1.12
CA PHE A 350 18.17 0.27 1.48
C PHE A 350 19.36 1.08 1.97
N TYR A 351 19.22 2.40 1.99
CA TYR A 351 20.32 3.28 2.32
C TYR A 351 19.95 4.14 3.53
N VAL A 352 20.96 4.45 4.34
CA VAL A 352 20.82 5.33 5.50
C VAL A 352 21.94 6.36 5.42
N LYS A 353 21.78 7.51 6.07
CA LYS A 353 22.84 8.54 6.04
C LYS A 353 24.19 8.00 6.54
N SER A 354 25.28 8.54 6.03
CA SER A 354 26.64 8.15 6.39
C SER A 354 27.07 8.53 7.81
N ASN A 355 26.34 9.43 8.47
CA ASN A 355 26.65 9.88 9.83
C ASN A 355 25.85 9.06 10.86
N THR A 356 26.54 8.46 11.82
CA THR A 356 25.97 7.63 12.90
C THR A 356 25.50 8.43 14.13
N GLY A 357 25.51 9.76 14.08
CA GLY A 357 25.20 10.62 15.24
C GLY A 357 23.71 10.66 15.61
N SER A 358 22.80 10.53 14.66
CA SER A 358 21.35 10.59 14.89
C SER A 358 20.58 10.10 13.68
N GLY A 359 19.26 9.90 13.84
CA GLY A 359 18.37 9.57 12.74
C GLY A 359 18.35 8.11 12.34
N ALA A 360 18.19 7.83 11.05
CA ALA A 360 18.04 6.48 10.53
C ALA A 360 19.33 5.64 10.61
N ASN A 361 20.45 6.18 11.11
CA ASN A 361 21.72 5.48 11.27
C ASN A 361 22.41 5.86 12.60
N LYS A 362 21.79 5.55 13.71
CA LYS A 362 22.34 5.85 15.05
C LYS A 362 23.29 4.77 15.53
N SER A 363 24.48 5.17 16.04
CA SER A 363 25.43 4.23 16.65
C SER A 363 24.84 3.49 17.86
N GLY A 364 25.34 2.27 18.11
CA GLY A 364 24.94 1.40 19.21
C GLY A 364 23.78 0.46 18.91
N GLY A 365 23.13 0.61 17.76
CA GLY A 365 22.11 -0.33 17.29
C GLY A 365 20.87 0.32 16.71
N MET A 366 20.35 -0.33 15.67
CA MET A 366 19.13 0.08 14.97
C MET A 366 18.23 -1.11 14.71
N ILE A 367 16.91 -0.86 14.69
CA ILE A 367 15.88 -1.75 14.17
C ILE A 367 15.14 -1.06 13.04
N TYR A 368 14.86 -1.82 11.97
CA TYR A 368 14.08 -1.36 10.81
C TYR A 368 12.97 -2.36 10.53
N PHE A 369 11.76 -1.85 10.35
CA PHE A 369 10.60 -2.56 9.86
C PHE A 369 10.35 -2.09 8.44
N ILE A 370 10.38 -3.02 7.48
CA ILE A 370 10.51 -2.71 6.05
C ILE A 370 9.43 -3.45 5.26
N TRP A 371 8.72 -2.71 4.42
CA TRP A 371 7.69 -3.28 3.53
C TRP A 371 7.91 -2.86 2.09
N HIS A 372 7.55 -3.73 1.16
CA HIS A 372 7.29 -3.39 -0.23
C HIS A 372 5.87 -3.78 -0.63
N ALA A 373 5.31 -3.12 -1.66
CA ALA A 373 4.00 -3.42 -2.18
C ALA A 373 3.94 -4.81 -2.83
N VAL A 374 2.91 -5.58 -2.47
CA VAL A 374 2.56 -6.87 -3.08
C VAL A 374 1.18 -6.72 -3.70
N ASP A 375 1.08 -6.99 -5.01
CA ASP A 375 -0.16 -6.80 -5.75
C ASP A 375 -1.32 -7.55 -5.09
N GLN A 376 -2.46 -6.87 -4.95
CA GLN A 376 -3.68 -7.33 -4.31
C GLN A 376 -3.56 -7.68 -2.80
N TYR A 377 -2.41 -7.40 -2.16
CA TYR A 377 -2.20 -7.66 -0.73
C TYR A 377 -1.77 -6.41 0.05
N SER A 378 -0.83 -5.64 -0.45
CA SER A 378 -0.39 -4.43 0.23
C SER A 378 -0.16 -3.28 -0.73
N ALA A 379 -0.47 -2.05 -0.29
CA ALA A 379 -0.33 -0.85 -1.10
C ALA A 379 0.22 0.31 -0.26
N PHE A 380 1.20 1.00 -0.83
CA PHE A 380 1.81 2.20 -0.26
C PHE A 380 1.75 3.30 -1.31
N GLY A 381 1.17 4.43 -0.94
CA GLY A 381 0.94 5.49 -1.92
C GLY A 381 0.63 6.83 -1.27
N SER A 382 0.19 7.76 -2.08
CA SER A 382 -0.25 9.07 -1.63
C SER A 382 -1.55 9.48 -2.31
N TYR A 383 -2.26 10.40 -1.69
CA TYR A 383 -3.43 11.07 -2.26
C TYR A 383 -3.47 12.54 -1.84
N VAL A 384 -4.24 13.33 -2.56
CA VAL A 384 -4.48 14.75 -2.25
C VAL A 384 -5.87 14.88 -1.67
N GLY A 385 -5.99 15.58 -0.55
CA GLY A 385 -7.25 15.91 0.08
C GLY A 385 -8.06 16.90 -0.75
N ASN A 386 -9.39 16.80 -0.70
CA ASN A 386 -10.31 17.72 -1.39
C ASN A 386 -11.16 18.59 -0.46
N GLY A 387 -10.98 18.47 0.86
CA GLY A 387 -11.72 19.23 1.87
C GLY A 387 -13.22 18.90 1.97
N SER A 388 -13.71 17.90 1.25
CA SER A 388 -15.12 17.53 1.20
C SER A 388 -15.42 16.26 2.01
N SER A 389 -16.62 16.14 2.56
CA SER A 389 -17.12 14.88 3.13
C SER A 389 -17.37 13.82 2.06
N ASP A 390 -17.51 14.20 0.79
CA ASP A 390 -17.38 13.34 -0.36
C ASP A 390 -15.89 13.36 -0.81
N GLY A 391 -15.04 12.80 0.05
CA GLY A 391 -13.60 12.82 -0.09
C GLY A 391 -13.07 11.89 -1.19
N PRO A 392 -11.76 11.88 -1.42
CA PRO A 392 -11.14 11.05 -2.43
C PRO A 392 -11.37 9.56 -2.16
N PHE A 393 -11.56 8.80 -3.25
CA PHE A 393 -11.46 7.35 -3.27
C PHE A 393 -10.06 6.95 -3.69
N ILE A 394 -9.43 6.08 -2.90
CA ILE A 394 -8.10 5.55 -3.14
C ILE A 394 -8.21 4.07 -3.47
N TYR A 395 -7.86 3.72 -4.71
CA TYR A 395 -7.84 2.34 -5.17
C TYR A 395 -6.58 1.62 -4.65
N THR A 396 -6.75 0.46 -4.02
CA THR A 396 -5.65 -0.40 -3.55
C THR A 396 -5.60 -1.75 -4.26
N GLY A 397 -6.70 -2.16 -4.91
CA GLY A 397 -6.80 -3.47 -5.58
C GLY A 397 -7.26 -4.60 -4.66
N PHE A 398 -7.64 -4.29 -3.42
CA PHE A 398 -8.07 -5.26 -2.42
C PHE A 398 -9.03 -4.64 -1.39
N LYS A 399 -9.72 -5.50 -0.65
CA LYS A 399 -10.50 -5.12 0.53
C LYS A 399 -9.54 -4.80 1.67
N VAL A 400 -9.59 -3.57 2.15
CA VAL A 400 -8.65 -3.08 3.17
C VAL A 400 -8.99 -3.67 4.54
N ALA A 401 -8.00 -4.32 5.18
CA ALA A 401 -8.04 -4.78 6.55
C ALA A 401 -7.43 -3.76 7.52
N TRP A 402 -6.28 -3.18 7.15
CA TRP A 402 -5.52 -2.26 7.98
C TRP A 402 -5.05 -1.06 7.16
N LEU A 403 -5.11 0.13 7.75
CA LEU A 403 -4.81 1.39 7.07
C LEU A 403 -4.11 2.36 8.02
N LEU A 404 -2.91 2.79 7.63
CA LEU A 404 -2.14 3.86 8.25
C LEU A 404 -2.17 5.09 7.33
N ILE A 405 -2.46 6.28 7.88
CA ILE A 405 -2.47 7.56 7.13
C ILE A 405 -1.68 8.62 7.87
N LYS A 406 -1.02 9.51 7.11
CA LYS A 406 -0.35 10.71 7.62
C LYS A 406 -0.39 11.86 6.63
N ASN A 407 -0.77 13.03 7.11
CA ASN A 407 -0.55 14.31 6.43
C ASN A 407 0.95 14.62 6.38
N VAL A 408 1.49 14.96 5.20
CA VAL A 408 2.93 15.21 5.03
C VAL A 408 3.28 16.67 4.80
N ASP A 409 2.30 17.53 4.55
CA ASP A 409 2.51 18.94 4.21
C ASP A 409 2.39 19.85 5.43
N THR A 410 1.48 19.54 6.37
CA THR A 410 1.19 20.39 7.54
C THR A 410 1.59 19.72 8.86
N SER A 411 2.23 20.49 9.74
CA SER A 411 2.53 20.08 11.11
C SER A 411 1.29 20.25 12.02
N GLY A 412 1.19 19.41 13.06
CA GLY A 412 0.06 19.37 13.98
C GLY A 412 -0.88 18.20 13.73
N GLU A 413 -0.81 17.56 12.57
CA GLU A 413 -1.67 16.44 12.19
C GLU A 413 -1.09 15.09 12.65
N THR A 414 -1.92 14.26 13.26
CA THR A 414 -1.52 12.96 13.81
C THR A 414 -1.38 11.89 12.72
N TRP A 415 -0.62 10.83 12.99
CA TRP A 415 -0.76 9.54 12.34
C TRP A 415 -2.03 8.86 12.81
N THR A 416 -2.73 8.15 11.94
CA THR A 416 -3.95 7.41 12.28
C THR A 416 -3.90 5.99 11.79
N ILE A 417 -4.30 5.02 12.65
CA ILE A 417 -4.50 3.61 12.31
C ILE A 417 -5.98 3.26 12.41
N HIS A 418 -6.50 2.67 11.34
CA HIS A 418 -7.83 2.08 11.25
C HIS A 418 -7.71 0.62 10.81
N ASP A 419 -8.60 -0.24 11.25
CA ASP A 419 -8.68 -1.61 10.77
C ASP A 419 -10.12 -2.15 10.77
N SER A 420 -10.34 -3.15 9.93
CA SER A 420 -11.66 -3.76 9.72
C SER A 420 -12.09 -4.69 10.85
N THR A 421 -11.16 -5.09 11.72
CA THR A 421 -11.44 -5.96 12.85
C THR A 421 -12.06 -5.18 14.02
N ARG A 422 -11.62 -3.93 14.25
CA ARG A 422 -12.23 -3.03 15.24
C ARG A 422 -13.50 -2.38 14.68
N ASP A 423 -13.53 -2.09 13.38
CA ASP A 423 -14.68 -1.55 12.67
C ASP A 423 -15.24 -2.57 11.67
N VAL A 424 -16.17 -3.41 12.11
CA VAL A 424 -16.76 -4.47 11.28
C VAL A 424 -17.59 -3.93 10.12
N GLY A 425 -18.06 -2.69 10.21
CA GLY A 425 -18.88 -2.00 9.20
C GLY A 425 -18.28 -0.67 8.75
N ASN A 426 -18.88 -0.07 7.74
CA ASN A 426 -18.58 1.29 7.33
C ASN A 426 -19.61 2.30 7.91
N PRO A 427 -19.19 3.53 8.23
CA PRO A 427 -17.81 4.01 8.16
C PRO A 427 -16.92 3.43 9.27
N ALA A 428 -15.61 3.32 9.01
CA ALA A 428 -14.62 3.04 10.04
C ALA A 428 -14.46 4.28 10.93
N GLU A 429 -14.80 4.12 12.21
CA GLU A 429 -14.93 5.21 13.19
C GLU A 429 -13.82 5.20 14.24
N HIS A 430 -13.34 3.99 14.60
CA HIS A 430 -12.37 3.80 15.66
C HIS A 430 -10.95 4.03 15.14
N ARG A 431 -10.21 4.91 15.81
CA ARG A 431 -8.82 5.18 15.47
C ARG A 431 -7.91 5.01 16.67
N LEU A 432 -6.70 4.58 16.40
CA LEU A 432 -5.55 4.63 17.30
C LEU A 432 -4.43 5.43 16.65
N LEU A 433 -3.60 6.04 17.49
CA LEU A 433 -2.56 6.96 17.04
C LEU A 433 -1.17 6.37 17.37
N PRO A 434 -0.33 6.10 16.36
CA PRO A 434 1.06 5.67 16.58
C PRO A 434 1.91 6.63 17.41
N ASN A 435 1.60 7.91 17.32
CA ASN A 435 2.33 9.01 17.97
C ASN A 435 1.69 9.48 19.30
N SER A 436 0.81 8.65 19.90
CA SER A 436 0.15 8.97 21.17
C SER A 436 -0.14 7.72 21.98
N ASP A 437 0.01 7.83 23.29
CA ASP A 437 -0.41 6.82 24.27
C ASP A 437 -1.92 6.84 24.56
N GLY A 438 -2.66 7.81 24.00
CA GLY A 438 -4.10 7.93 24.19
C GLY A 438 -4.87 6.63 23.87
N GLN A 439 -5.98 6.43 24.58
CA GLN A 439 -6.88 5.30 24.30
C GLN A 439 -7.55 5.42 22.92
N GLU A 440 -8.19 4.34 22.46
CA GLU A 440 -8.98 4.35 21.24
C GLU A 440 -10.05 5.44 21.30
N SER A 441 -10.15 6.19 20.23
CA SER A 441 -11.18 7.23 20.11
C SER A 441 -12.14 6.87 19.00
N THR A 442 -13.44 6.93 19.30
CA THR A 442 -14.46 6.97 18.27
C THR A 442 -14.36 8.31 17.55
N GLY A 443 -14.16 8.28 16.25
CA GLY A 443 -14.05 9.48 15.44
C GLY A 443 -15.36 10.25 15.40
N THR A 444 -15.29 11.56 15.18
CA THR A 444 -16.41 12.34 14.69
C THR A 444 -16.57 12.11 13.18
N SER A 445 -17.71 12.44 12.59
CA SER A 445 -17.94 12.32 11.14
C SER A 445 -16.86 13.00 10.28
N ALA A 446 -16.13 13.99 10.85
CA ALA A 446 -14.99 14.62 10.20
C ALA A 446 -13.79 13.67 9.98
N ARG A 447 -13.76 12.49 10.60
CA ARG A 447 -12.66 11.52 10.56
C ARG A 447 -13.04 10.17 9.99
N PHE A 448 -14.26 9.98 9.53
CA PHE A 448 -14.75 8.72 9.00
C PHE A 448 -14.10 8.34 7.66
N LYS A 449 -14.00 7.04 7.43
CA LYS A 449 -13.53 6.41 6.19
C LYS A 449 -14.40 5.20 5.88
N ASP A 450 -14.58 4.92 4.60
CA ASP A 450 -15.13 3.63 4.17
C ASP A 450 -13.95 2.73 3.75
N LEU A 451 -13.84 1.55 4.35
CA LEU A 451 -12.96 0.48 3.92
C LEU A 451 -13.73 -0.37 2.92
N LEU A 452 -13.33 -0.33 1.65
CA LEU A 452 -14.10 -0.87 0.53
C LEU A 452 -13.45 -2.15 -0.03
N SER A 453 -14.17 -2.87 -0.87
CA SER A 453 -13.71 -4.13 -1.49
C SER A 453 -12.49 -3.97 -2.41
N ASN A 454 -12.17 -2.74 -2.82
CA ASN A 454 -11.10 -2.43 -3.77
C ASN A 454 -10.27 -1.20 -3.39
N GLY A 455 -10.39 -0.75 -2.12
CA GLY A 455 -9.68 0.42 -1.64
C GLY A 455 -10.35 1.05 -0.43
N PHE A 456 -10.13 2.35 -0.24
CA PHE A 456 -10.78 3.12 0.82
C PHE A 456 -11.25 4.47 0.31
N LYS A 457 -12.25 5.04 0.97
CA LYS A 457 -12.78 6.37 0.66
C LYS A 457 -12.78 7.24 1.90
N ILE A 458 -12.26 8.44 1.79
CA ILE A 458 -12.32 9.43 2.85
C ILE A 458 -13.75 9.99 2.92
N ARG A 459 -14.33 10.05 4.13
CA ARG A 459 -15.69 10.50 4.38
C ARG A 459 -15.76 11.74 5.27
N GLY A 460 -14.60 12.24 5.68
CA GLY A 460 -14.52 13.38 6.58
C GLY A 460 -13.60 14.48 6.08
N THR A 461 -13.61 15.61 6.78
CA THR A 461 -12.90 16.84 6.40
C THR A 461 -11.75 17.19 7.34
N SER A 462 -11.41 16.31 8.30
CA SER A 462 -10.36 16.57 9.29
C SER A 462 -8.99 16.74 8.61
N GLY A 463 -8.15 17.64 9.14
CA GLY A 463 -6.79 17.88 8.67
C GLY A 463 -5.88 16.68 8.71
N GLU A 464 -6.14 15.72 9.59
CA GLU A 464 -5.39 14.46 9.66
C GLU A 464 -5.58 13.56 8.42
N GLN A 465 -6.58 13.83 7.54
CA GLN A 465 -6.88 12.99 6.39
C GLN A 465 -7.38 13.69 5.12
N ASN A 466 -7.87 14.96 5.15
CA ASN A 466 -8.57 15.53 3.99
C ASN A 466 -8.59 17.06 3.89
N THR A 467 -7.57 17.78 4.32
CA THR A 467 -7.46 19.21 4.00
C THR A 467 -7.32 19.40 2.48
N ASN A 468 -8.05 20.36 1.92
CA ASN A 468 -8.02 20.64 0.50
C ASN A 468 -6.61 21.00 0.01
N GLY A 469 -6.12 20.29 -0.99
CA GLY A 469 -4.82 20.50 -1.63
C GLY A 469 -3.63 19.91 -0.89
N GLU A 470 -3.80 19.37 0.32
CA GLU A 470 -2.71 18.74 1.07
C GLU A 470 -2.50 17.27 0.70
N THR A 471 -1.26 16.84 0.77
CA THR A 471 -0.83 15.49 0.42
C THR A 471 -0.82 14.59 1.68
N TYR A 472 -1.28 13.37 1.48
CA TYR A 472 -1.31 12.30 2.48
C TYR A 472 -0.59 11.08 1.97
N ILE A 473 0.23 10.45 2.80
CA ILE A 473 0.79 9.12 2.53
C ILE A 473 -0.04 8.06 3.26
N TYR A 474 -0.05 6.85 2.71
CA TYR A 474 -0.75 5.74 3.34
C TYR A 474 0.02 4.43 3.17
N ALA A 475 -0.22 3.51 4.11
CA ALA A 475 0.08 2.09 4.00
C ALA A 475 -1.21 1.31 4.26
N ALA A 476 -1.53 0.36 3.39
CA ALA A 476 -2.74 -0.46 3.48
C ALA A 476 -2.42 -1.93 3.26
N PHE A 477 -3.10 -2.80 4.02
CA PHE A 477 -2.99 -4.26 3.90
C PHE A 477 -4.37 -4.88 3.68
N ALA A 478 -4.40 -5.99 2.94
CA ALA A 478 -5.61 -6.65 2.50
C ALA A 478 -6.21 -7.58 3.58
N GLU A 479 -7.54 -7.55 3.69
CA GLU A 479 -8.30 -8.67 4.22
C GLU A 479 -8.41 -9.76 3.14
N HIS A 480 -8.88 -9.35 1.95
CA HIS A 480 -8.98 -10.21 0.77
C HIS A 480 -8.65 -9.43 -0.49
N PRO A 481 -7.97 -10.04 -1.48
CA PRO A 481 -7.77 -9.45 -2.80
C PRO A 481 -9.12 -9.18 -3.48
N MET A 482 -9.16 -8.23 -4.41
CA MET A 482 -10.40 -7.81 -5.08
C MET A 482 -11.16 -8.97 -5.74
N ARG A 483 -10.46 -9.99 -6.26
CA ARG A 483 -11.06 -11.20 -6.83
C ARG A 483 -11.97 -11.95 -5.84
N HIS A 484 -11.64 -11.92 -4.55
CA HIS A 484 -12.36 -12.63 -3.49
C HIS A 484 -13.11 -11.67 -2.55
N ALA A 485 -12.91 -10.36 -2.69
CA ALA A 485 -13.53 -9.35 -1.84
C ALA A 485 -15.05 -9.29 -2.06
N ARG A 486 -15.77 -9.18 -0.96
CA ARG A 486 -17.21 -8.93 -0.96
C ARG A 486 -17.45 -7.49 -0.53
N ALA A 487 -18.47 -6.86 -1.10
CA ALA A 487 -18.93 -5.56 -0.64
C ALA A 487 -19.41 -5.69 0.83
N ARG A 488 -19.18 -4.66 1.62
CA ARG A 488 -19.71 -4.51 2.98
C ARG A 488 -21.07 -3.81 2.96
#